data_e885abf986132c520c58639b488c7663
#
_entry.id   e885abf986132c520c58639b488c7663
#
_cell.length_a   1.000
_cell.length_b   1.000
_cell.length_c   1.000
_cell.angle_alpha   90.00
_cell.angle_beta   90.00
_cell.angle_gamma   90.00
#
_symmetry.space_group_name_H-M   'P 1'
#
loop_
_entity.id
_entity.type
_entity.pdbx_description
1 polymer ?
#
loop_
_entity_poly.entity_id
_entity_poly.type
_entity_poly.pdbx_seq_one_letter_code
_entity_poly.pdbx_strand_id
1 'polypeptide(L)'
;MKKFSDIQTIIGYGELEFITQIKLSSEEDNNTRVNELKEIITIAREYKGSVSLLEDYVFCKFPEYELATLFKMTWDLEHEEEMV
;
A
#
# COMPACT_ATOMS: atom_id res chain seq x y z
N MET A 1 -4.49 -4.17 13.58
CA MET A 1 -5.04 -3.69 12.30
C MET A 1 -3.96 -3.08 11.42
N LYS A 2 -3.89 -3.52 10.19
CA LYS A 2 -2.87 -3.04 9.27
C LYS A 2 -3.41 -1.90 8.42
N LYS A 3 -2.74 -0.78 8.48
CA LYS A 3 -3.11 0.39 7.70
C LYS A 3 -1.90 0.96 6.99
N PHE A 4 -2.15 1.47 5.80
CA PHE A 4 -1.10 2.19 5.11
C PHE A 4 -0.80 3.50 5.83
N SER A 5 0.45 3.89 5.80
CA SER A 5 0.87 5.15 6.39
C SER A 5 0.25 6.33 5.68
N ASP A 6 0.39 7.51 6.27
CA ASP A 6 0.01 8.73 5.57
C ASP A 6 0.82 8.85 4.28
N ILE A 7 0.22 9.49 3.30
CA ILE A 7 0.86 9.65 2.01
C ILE A 7 1.97 10.67 2.11
N GLN A 8 3.17 10.29 1.70
CA GLN A 8 4.32 11.17 1.69
C GLN A 8 4.60 11.60 0.25
N THR A 9 4.91 12.87 0.08
CA THR A 9 5.24 13.41 -1.24
C THR A 9 6.75 13.46 -1.36
N ILE A 10 7.26 12.91 -2.47
CA ILE A 10 8.68 12.98 -2.77
C ILE A 10 8.87 13.50 -4.18
N ILE A 11 10.05 14.02 -4.45
CA ILE A 11 10.41 14.49 -5.78
C ILE A 11 11.49 13.57 -6.32
N GLY A 12 11.16 12.84 -7.38
CA GLY A 12 12.12 11.95 -8.02
C GLY A 12 12.25 12.31 -9.48
N TYR A 13 13.49 12.59 -9.91
CA TYR A 13 13.76 12.91 -11.31
C TYR A 13 12.88 14.04 -11.86
N GLY A 14 12.58 15.02 -11.01
CA GLY A 14 11.79 16.17 -11.43
C GLY A 14 10.29 15.96 -11.42
N GLU A 15 9.84 14.81 -10.98
CA GLU A 15 8.41 14.52 -10.90
C GLU A 15 8.00 14.27 -9.46
N LEU A 16 6.76 14.63 -9.15
CA LEU A 16 6.20 14.36 -7.83
C LEU A 16 5.71 12.93 -7.79
N GLU A 17 6.04 12.26 -6.72
CA GLU A 17 5.54 10.91 -6.46
C GLU A 17 4.93 10.86 -5.08
N PHE A 18 3.91 10.07 -4.93
CA PHE A 18 3.19 9.95 -3.66
C PHE A 18 3.30 8.52 -3.15
N ILE A 19 3.92 8.37 -2.00
CA ILE A 19 4.24 7.05 -1.45
C ILE A 19 3.47 6.80 -0.16
N THR A 20 2.93 5.61 -0.04
CA THR A 20 2.40 5.11 1.21
C THR A 20 3.00 3.73 1.47
N GLN A 21 3.06 3.33 2.72
CA GLN A 21 3.69 2.07 3.07
C GLN A 21 2.89 1.32 4.13
N ILE A 22 3.08 0.02 4.16
CA ILE A 22 2.49 -0.83 5.17
C ILE A 22 3.53 -1.85 5.59
N LYS A 23 3.51 -2.22 6.87
CA LYS A 23 4.42 -3.24 7.36
C LYS A 23 3.70 -4.57 7.44
N LEU A 24 4.27 -5.60 6.83
CA LEU A 24 3.74 -6.94 6.94
C LEU A 24 4.20 -7.55 8.26
N SER A 25 3.33 -8.33 8.86
CA SER A 25 3.68 -8.98 10.12
C SER A 25 4.67 -10.10 9.87
N SER A 26 5.76 -10.11 10.61
CA SER A 26 6.75 -11.18 10.50
C SER A 26 6.28 -12.45 11.19
N GLU A 27 5.22 -12.35 11.98
CA GLU A 27 4.67 -13.51 12.69
C GLU A 27 3.70 -14.31 11.83
N GLU A 28 3.26 -13.76 10.71
CA GLU A 28 2.37 -14.47 9.81
C GLU A 28 3.15 -15.49 8.99
N ASP A 29 2.46 -16.55 8.58
CA ASP A 29 3.11 -17.54 7.73
C ASP A 29 3.32 -16.97 6.33
N ASN A 30 4.15 -17.66 5.54
CA ASN A 30 4.49 -17.19 4.20
C ASN A 30 3.29 -17.11 3.28
N ASN A 31 2.34 -18.04 3.42
CA ASN A 31 1.16 -18.02 2.56
C ASN A 31 0.31 -16.79 2.80
N THR A 32 0.13 -16.43 4.06
CA THR A 32 -0.64 -15.24 4.40
C THR A 32 0.04 -13.99 3.87
N ARG A 33 1.36 -13.90 4.04
CA ARG A 33 2.12 -12.75 3.57
C ARG A 33 2.06 -12.62 2.04
N VAL A 34 2.22 -13.74 1.35
CA VAL A 34 2.17 -13.74 -0.12
C VAL A 34 0.78 -13.34 -0.61
N ASN A 35 -0.27 -13.85 0.02
CA ASN A 35 -1.63 -13.52 -0.38
C ASN A 35 -1.92 -12.04 -0.16
N GLU A 36 -1.47 -11.50 0.97
CA GLU A 36 -1.66 -10.09 1.26
C GLU A 36 -0.90 -9.22 0.26
N LEU A 37 0.32 -9.61 -0.08
CA LEU A 37 1.10 -8.88 -1.06
C LEU A 37 0.43 -8.89 -2.43
N LYS A 38 -0.10 -10.03 -2.84
CA LYS A 38 -0.81 -10.13 -4.12
C LYS A 38 -2.02 -9.21 -4.15
N GLU A 39 -2.74 -9.13 -3.04
CA GLU A 39 -3.89 -8.26 -2.93
C GLU A 39 -3.50 -6.80 -3.03
N ILE A 40 -2.40 -6.43 -2.36
CA ILE A 40 -1.89 -5.07 -2.45
C ILE A 40 -1.54 -4.72 -3.89
N ILE A 41 -0.84 -5.62 -4.58
CA ILE A 41 -0.45 -5.40 -5.97
C ILE A 41 -1.68 -5.23 -6.85
N THR A 42 -2.68 -6.06 -6.66
CA THR A 42 -3.89 -6.01 -7.47
C THR A 42 -4.61 -4.67 -7.31
N ILE A 43 -4.77 -4.22 -6.08
CA ILE A 43 -5.45 -2.96 -5.82
C ILE A 43 -4.62 -1.78 -6.32
N ALA A 44 -3.30 -1.81 -6.07
CA ALA A 44 -2.44 -0.71 -6.50
C ALA A 44 -2.47 -0.54 -8.02
N ARG A 45 -2.51 -1.63 -8.77
CA ARG A 45 -2.56 -1.55 -10.22
C ARG A 45 -3.81 -0.86 -10.75
N GLU A 46 -4.91 -0.99 -10.03
CA GLU A 46 -6.13 -0.33 -10.44
C GLU A 46 -5.98 1.18 -10.41
N TYR A 47 -5.07 1.67 -9.60
CA TYR A 47 -4.83 3.11 -9.43
C TYR A 47 -3.47 3.54 -10.00
N LYS A 48 -2.93 2.73 -10.91
CA LYS A 48 -1.66 3.02 -11.58
C LYS A 48 -0.47 3.11 -10.63
N GLY A 49 -0.55 2.39 -9.52
CA GLY A 49 0.51 2.38 -8.53
C GLY A 49 1.61 1.38 -8.84
N SER A 50 2.78 1.64 -8.30
CA SER A 50 3.91 0.71 -8.35
C SER A 50 4.15 0.18 -6.95
N VAL A 51 4.45 -1.11 -6.84
CA VAL A 51 4.64 -1.75 -5.55
C VAL A 51 6.07 -2.23 -5.42
N SER A 52 6.69 -1.95 -4.28
CA SER A 52 8.04 -2.42 -3.97
C SER A 52 8.04 -3.04 -2.59
N LEU A 53 8.82 -4.10 -2.42
CA LEU A 53 8.95 -4.75 -1.13
C LEU A 53 10.37 -4.59 -0.63
N LEU A 54 10.54 -4.08 0.58
CA LEU A 54 11.84 -3.95 1.22
C LEU A 54 11.72 -4.47 2.64
N GLU A 55 12.36 -5.60 2.89
CA GLU A 55 12.24 -6.31 4.17
C GLU A 55 10.78 -6.64 4.45
N ASP A 56 10.22 -6.12 5.54
CA ASP A 56 8.81 -6.36 5.87
C ASP A 56 7.90 -5.22 5.42
N TYR A 57 8.45 -4.22 4.74
CA TYR A 57 7.68 -3.06 4.32
C TYR A 57 7.31 -3.15 2.85
N VAL A 58 6.07 -2.83 2.57
CA VAL A 58 5.57 -2.74 1.21
C VAL A 58 5.34 -1.27 0.91
N PHE A 59 5.98 -0.77 -0.14
CA PHE A 59 5.86 0.62 -0.55
C PHE A 59 5.03 0.70 -1.82
N CYS A 60 4.05 1.58 -1.81
CA CYS A 60 3.21 1.80 -2.98
C CYS A 60 3.38 3.25 -3.43
N LYS A 61 3.77 3.44 -4.69
CA LYS A 61 3.99 4.77 -5.28
C LYS A 61 2.94 5.06 -6.32
N PHE A 62 2.45 6.28 -6.31
CA PHE A 62 1.41 6.71 -7.24
C PHE A 62 1.81 8.02 -7.91
N PRO A 63 1.41 8.22 -9.17
CA PRO A 63 1.75 9.45 -9.88
C PRO A 63 0.92 10.65 -9.45
N GLU A 64 -0.20 10.42 -8.76
CA GLU A 64 -1.07 11.50 -8.31
C GLU A 64 -1.55 11.24 -6.90
N TYR A 65 -1.66 12.33 -6.14
CA TYR A 65 -2.13 12.24 -4.76
C TYR A 65 -3.51 11.59 -4.67
N GLU A 66 -4.39 11.97 -5.59
CA GLU A 66 -5.74 11.43 -5.61
C GLU A 66 -5.75 9.92 -5.75
N LEU A 67 -4.88 9.38 -6.60
CA LEU A 67 -4.79 7.93 -6.80
C LEU A 67 -4.31 7.23 -5.54
N ALA A 68 -3.33 7.82 -4.86
CA ALA A 68 -2.84 7.25 -3.60
C ALA A 68 -3.95 7.24 -2.55
N THR A 69 -4.74 8.30 -2.50
CA THR A 69 -5.85 8.40 -1.55
C THR A 69 -6.91 7.35 -1.85
N LEU A 70 -7.27 7.19 -3.11
CA LEU A 70 -8.26 6.20 -3.51
C LEU A 70 -7.78 4.78 -3.19
N PHE A 71 -6.49 4.52 -3.40
CA PHE A 71 -5.92 3.25 -3.05
C PHE A 71 -6.06 2.95 -1.55
N LYS A 72 -5.70 3.91 -0.72
CA LYS A 72 -5.82 3.74 0.73
C LYS A 72 -7.26 3.51 1.15
N MET A 73 -8.18 4.26 0.59
CA MET A 73 -9.59 4.09 0.92
C MET A 73 -10.10 2.72 0.51
N THR A 74 -9.71 2.24 -0.66
CA THR A 74 -10.12 0.93 -1.12
C THR A 74 -9.57 -0.17 -0.22
N TRP A 75 -8.31 -0.04 0.15
CA TRP A 75 -7.69 -1.00 1.07
C TRP A 75 -8.43 -1.01 2.41
N ASP A 76 -8.71 0.16 2.96
CA ASP A 76 -9.39 0.25 4.25
C ASP A 76 -10.78 -0.36 4.20
N LEU A 77 -11.50 -0.16 3.09
CA LEU A 77 -12.84 -0.74 2.96
C LEU A 77 -12.81 -2.25 2.90
N GLU A 78 -11.83 -2.81 2.20
CA GLU A 78 -11.71 -4.26 2.07
C GLU A 78 -11.14 -4.94 3.30
N HIS A 79 -10.39 -4.19 4.11
CA HIS A 79 -9.75 -4.72 5.30
C HIS A 79 -10.26 -4.03 6.55
N GLU A 80 -11.47 -3.54 6.51
CA GLU A 80 -12.07 -2.92 7.65
C GLU A 80 -12.28 -3.96 8.74
N GLU A 81 -11.63 -3.75 9.88
CA GLU A 81 -11.78 -4.65 10.99
C GLU A 81 -12.96 -4.20 11.83
N GLU A 82 -13.59 -5.19 12.44
CA GLU A 82 -14.69 -4.88 13.33
C GLU A 82 -14.23 -3.97 14.45
N MET A 83 -14.85 -2.86 14.54
CA MET A 83 -14.57 -1.92 15.60
C MET A 83 -15.50 -2.23 16.73
N VAL A 84 -14.96 -2.84 17.69
CA VAL A 84 -15.76 -3.29 18.80
C VAL A 84 -15.84 -2.26 19.88
#